data_3171e8b52d577d1420cdd25f3f1d5938
#
_entry.id   3171e8b52d577d1420cdd25f3f1d5938
#
_cell.length_a   1.000
_cell.length_b   1.000
_cell.length_c   1.000
_cell.angle_alpha   90.00
_cell.angle_beta   90.00
_cell.angle_gamma   90.00
#
_symmetry.space_group_name_H-M   'P 1'
#
loop_
_entity.id
_entity.type
_entity.pdbx_description
1 polymer ?
#
loop_
_entity_poly.entity_id
_entity_poly.type
_entity_poly.pdbx_seq_one_letter_code
_entity_poly.pdbx_strand_id
1 'polypeptide(L)' 'MPIVNLKVLGTLTDEQKSELVKRFTADLEEVAGKPPEYTYVVIEEIPRSNWGHRGKLFSES' A
#
# COMPACT_ATOMS: atom_id res chain seq x y z
N MET A 1 5.04 9.61 14.16
CA MET A 1 5.63 8.73 13.15
C MET A 1 4.52 8.12 12.33
N PRO A 2 4.16 8.69 11.14
CA PRO A 2 3.07 8.15 10.35
C PRO A 2 3.47 6.87 9.61
N ILE A 3 2.50 5.95 9.50
CA ILE A 3 2.66 4.72 8.74
C ILE A 3 1.49 4.62 7.77
N VAL A 4 1.81 4.45 6.49
CA VAL A 4 0.81 4.16 5.47
C VAL A 4 0.91 2.66 5.15
N ASN A 5 -0.19 1.96 5.30
CA ASN A 5 -0.22 0.53 4.98
C ASN A 5 -1.17 0.32 3.80
N LEU A 6 -0.61 -0.12 2.68
CA LEU A 6 -1.38 -0.37 1.47
C LEU A 6 -1.48 -1.87 1.25
N LYS A 7 -2.70 -2.37 1.17
CA LYS A 7 -2.95 -3.76 0.82
C LYS A 7 -3.53 -3.80 -0.58
N VAL A 8 -2.91 -4.54 -1.48
CA VAL A 8 -3.39 -4.67 -2.85
C VAL A 8 -3.59 -6.14 -3.19
N LEU A 9 -4.58 -6.40 -4.00
CA LEU A 9 -4.81 -7.73 -4.54
C LEU A 9 -3.88 -7.91 -5.73
N GLY A 10 -3.07 -8.96 -5.69
CA GLY A 10 -2.11 -9.23 -6.78
C GLY A 10 -0.76 -8.58 -6.54
N THR A 11 -0.08 -8.26 -7.60
CA THR A 11 1.29 -7.77 -7.55
C THR A 11 1.47 -6.42 -8.24
N LEU A 12 2.47 -5.69 -7.79
CA LEU A 12 2.91 -4.44 -8.40
C LEU A 12 4.36 -4.59 -8.83
N THR A 13 4.77 -3.82 -9.83
CA THR A 13 6.19 -3.79 -10.19
C THR A 13 6.98 -3.00 -9.16
N ASP A 14 8.28 -3.21 -9.11
CA ASP A 14 9.14 -2.45 -8.21
C ASP A 14 9.07 -0.96 -8.49
N GLU A 15 8.94 -0.59 -9.76
CA GLU A 15 8.81 0.81 -10.16
C GLU A 15 7.53 1.43 -9.63
N GLN A 16 6.42 0.68 -9.71
CA GLN A 16 5.14 1.16 -9.17
C GLN A 16 5.21 1.32 -7.66
N LYS A 17 5.82 0.36 -6.97
CA LYS A 17 5.98 0.46 -5.51
C LYS A 17 6.81 1.66 -5.13
N SER A 18 7.92 1.87 -5.82
CA SER A 18 8.81 3.01 -5.56
C SER A 18 8.09 4.33 -5.75
N GLU A 19 7.31 4.45 -6.82
CA GLU A 19 6.57 5.68 -7.09
C GLU A 19 5.48 5.92 -6.04
N LEU A 20 4.78 4.86 -5.61
CA LEU A 20 3.75 4.99 -4.58
C LEU A 20 4.34 5.44 -3.25
N VAL A 21 5.47 4.84 -2.86
CA VAL A 21 6.14 5.24 -1.61
C VAL A 21 6.52 6.71 -1.67
N LYS A 22 7.06 7.15 -2.79
CA LYS A 22 7.46 8.54 -2.97
C LYS A 22 6.26 9.49 -2.87
N ARG A 23 5.16 9.15 -3.55
CA ARG A 23 3.98 10.02 -3.56
C ARG A 23 3.27 10.05 -2.22
N PHE A 24 3.10 8.91 -1.56
CA PHE A 24 2.47 8.88 -0.24
C PHE A 24 3.28 9.71 0.77
N THR A 25 4.59 9.58 0.71
CA THR A 25 5.48 10.34 1.59
C THR A 25 5.34 11.85 1.34
N ALA A 26 5.33 12.24 0.06
CA ALA A 26 5.18 13.64 -0.30
C ALA A 26 3.82 14.20 0.12
N ASP A 27 2.76 13.42 -0.04
CA ASP A 27 1.42 13.84 0.34
C ASP A 27 1.32 14.10 1.85
N LEU A 28 1.91 13.23 2.66
CA LEU A 28 1.88 13.41 4.11
C LEU A 28 2.68 14.62 4.54
N GLU A 29 3.77 14.90 3.87
CA GLU A 29 4.55 16.11 4.15
C GLU A 29 3.76 17.35 3.78
N GLU A 30 3.18 17.36 2.58
CA GLU A 30 2.49 18.55 2.05
C GLU A 30 1.19 18.83 2.83
N VAL A 31 0.39 17.80 3.08
CA VAL A 31 -0.93 17.99 3.68
C VAL A 31 -0.88 18.07 5.20
N ALA A 32 -0.05 17.24 5.82
CA ALA A 32 -0.04 17.08 7.28
C ALA A 32 1.24 17.53 7.94
N GLY A 33 2.21 18.03 7.19
CA GLY A 33 3.48 18.50 7.75
C GLY A 33 4.33 17.40 8.37
N LYS A 34 4.17 16.17 7.92
CA LYS A 34 4.93 15.05 8.50
C LYS A 34 6.27 14.91 7.78
N PRO A 35 7.38 14.90 8.51
CA PRO A 35 8.71 14.82 7.88
C PRO A 35 8.91 13.50 7.15
N PRO A 36 9.49 13.52 5.95
CA PRO A 36 9.74 12.28 5.21
C PRO A 36 10.60 11.26 5.95
N GLU A 37 11.54 11.72 6.77
CA GLU A 37 12.45 10.82 7.49
C GLU A 37 11.73 10.01 8.57
N TYR A 38 10.53 10.40 8.96
CA TYR A 38 9.74 9.67 9.96
C TYR A 38 8.52 8.98 9.37
N THR A 39 8.34 9.08 8.06
CA THR A 39 7.19 8.48 7.37
C THR A 39 7.54 7.11 6.83
N TYR A 40 6.73 6.12 7.17
CA TYR A 40 6.91 4.75 6.70
C TYR A 40 5.76 4.36 5.81
N VAL A 41 6.06 3.64 4.73
CA VAL A 41 5.04 3.12 3.83
C VAL A 41 5.27 1.62 3.70
N VAL A 42 4.23 0.85 3.99
CA VAL A 42 4.28 -0.61 3.89
C VAL A 42 3.32 -1.05 2.80
N ILE A 43 3.79 -1.87 1.89
CA ILE A 43 2.98 -2.40 0.79
C ILE A 43 2.86 -3.90 0.96
N GLU A 44 1.63 -4.38 1.03
CA GLU A 44 1.34 -5.80 1.16
C GLU A 44 0.64 -6.28 -0.10
N GLU A 45 1.30 -7.21 -0.80
CA GLU A 45 0.74 -7.84 -1.99
C GLU A 45 0.05 -9.13 -1.54
N ILE A 46 -1.25 -9.21 -1.78
CA ILE A 46 -2.05 -10.31 -1.25
C ILE A 46 -2.54 -11.18 -2.40
N PRO A 47 -2.29 -12.50 -2.33
CA PRO A 47 -2.78 -13.39 -3.37
C PRO A 47 -4.30 -13.55 -3.30
N ARG A 48 -4.90 -13.92 -4.44
CA ARG A 48 -6.34 -14.10 -4.53
C ARG A 48 -6.86 -15.12 -3.52
N SER A 49 -6.04 -16.09 -3.16
CA SER A 49 -6.41 -17.11 -2.17
C SER A 49 -6.47 -16.58 -0.75
N ASN A 50 -6.01 -15.37 -0.51
CA ASN A 50 -6.06 -14.73 0.80
C ASN A 50 -6.99 -13.53 0.85
N TRP A 51 -7.78 -13.32 -0.20
CA TRP A 51 -8.66 -12.16 -0.30
C TRP A 51 -10.11 -12.61 -0.38
N GLY A 52 -10.88 -12.30 0.66
CA GLY A 52 -12.28 -12.70 0.73
C GLY A 52 -13.22 -11.53 0.55
N HIS A 53 -14.34 -11.78 -0.12
CA HIS A 53 -15.39 -10.80 -0.34
C HIS A 53 -16.72 -11.53 -0.50
N ARG A 54 -17.71 -11.07 0.22
CA ARG A 54 -19.06 -11.67 0.19
C ARG A 54 -19.07 -13.16 0.51
N GLY A 55 -18.21 -13.58 1.43
CA GLY A 55 -18.13 -14.97 1.85
C GLY A 55 -17.38 -15.91 0.94
N LYS A 56 -16.70 -15.37 -0.06
CA LYS A 56 -15.91 -16.18 -1.00
C LYS A 56 -14.53 -15.62 -1.19
N LEU A 57 -13.58 -16.48 -1.45
CA LEU A 57 -12.25 -16.05 -1.86
C LEU A 57 -12.24 -15.68 -3.33
N PHE A 58 -11.43 -14.69 -3.68
CA PHE A 58 -11.30 -14.29 -5.08
C PHE A 58 -10.75 -15.41 -5.96
N SER A 59 -10.03 -16.38 -5.37
CA SER A 59 -9.51 -17.53 -6.09
C SER A 59 -10.60 -18.52 -6.47
N GLU A 60 -11.79 -18.42 -5.89
CA GLU A 60 -12.89 -19.34 -6.13
C GLU A 60 -13.78 -18.96 -7.31
N SER A 61 -13.60 -17.78 -7.85
CA SER A 61 -14.46 -17.29 -8.93
C SER A 61 -13.93 -17.66 -10.31
#